data_1929feb71c5c5cb3307faa22bed93710
#
_entry.id   1929feb71c5c5cb3307faa22bed93710
#
_cell.length_a   1.000
_cell.length_b   1.000
_cell.length_c   1.000
_cell.angle_alpha   90.00
_cell.angle_beta   90.00
_cell.angle_gamma   90.00
#
_symmetry.space_group_name_H-M   'P 1'
#
loop_
_entity.id
_entity.type
_entity.pdbx_description
1 polymer ?
#
loop_
_entity_poly.entity_id
_entity_poly.type
_entity_poly.pdbx_seq_one_letter_code
_entity_poly.pdbx_strand_id
1 'polypeptide(L)'
;MVRLAKFNEDNFIDSAIEVAAQCGLGAVSIGAIAVKAGAPIGSVYHRFDSRSAILARAWLRVKADFRLRVAADWERGDSWAAVAALLDWCRARPVYARFLLQCEDYPVFDAALAPDLHAALEAEQAALDACFERCALAMQAKMEAAQINAMLRFILIDGPVALIKPYLTHNLPIPASVDAILRASHDAVCGWATQPD
;
A
#
# COMPACT_ATOMS: atom_id res chain seq x y z
N MET A 1 37.35 7.54 13.53
CA MET A 1 36.08 8.13 13.10
C MET A 1 35.56 7.35 11.90
N VAL A 2 34.50 6.55 12.09
CA VAL A 2 33.83 5.84 10.98
C VAL A 2 33.08 6.91 10.19
N ARG A 3 33.49 7.13 8.93
CA ARG A 3 32.80 8.04 8.01
C ARG A 3 31.46 7.39 7.67
N LEU A 4 30.36 7.85 8.28
CA LEU A 4 29.02 7.42 7.91
C LEU A 4 28.90 7.49 6.38
N ALA A 5 28.52 6.39 5.75
CA ALA A 5 28.33 6.34 4.30
C ALA A 5 27.30 7.41 3.93
N LYS A 6 27.69 8.35 3.05
CA LYS A 6 26.86 9.50 2.63
C LYS A 6 25.53 9.04 2.02
N PHE A 7 25.46 7.80 1.54
CA PHE A 7 24.28 7.17 0.94
C PHE A 7 24.11 5.78 1.55
N ASN A 8 22.91 5.49 2.03
CA ASN A 8 22.52 4.18 2.56
C ASN A 8 21.45 3.54 1.67
N GLU A 9 21.08 2.30 1.96
CA GLU A 9 20.02 1.58 1.22
C GLU A 9 18.68 2.31 1.29
N ASP A 10 18.35 2.89 2.45
CA ASP A 10 17.09 3.61 2.65
C ASP A 10 16.95 4.79 1.70
N ASN A 11 18.02 5.56 1.47
CA ASN A 11 17.98 6.67 0.53
C ASN A 11 17.63 6.22 -0.91
N PHE A 12 18.13 5.05 -1.32
CA PHE A 12 17.85 4.52 -2.66
C PHE A 12 16.42 3.95 -2.75
N ILE A 13 15.94 3.29 -1.70
CA ILE A 13 14.58 2.78 -1.64
C ILE A 13 13.57 3.95 -1.65
N ASP A 14 13.80 4.99 -0.84
CA ASP A 14 12.96 6.19 -0.81
C ASP A 14 12.97 6.90 -2.18
N SER A 15 14.13 7.01 -2.81
CA SER A 15 14.25 7.57 -4.17
C SER A 15 13.47 6.75 -5.20
N ALA A 16 13.48 5.43 -5.11
CA ALA A 16 12.71 4.56 -5.99
C ALA A 16 11.20 4.75 -5.81
N ILE A 17 10.74 4.84 -4.55
CA ILE A 17 9.34 5.13 -4.22
C ILE A 17 8.91 6.47 -4.80
N GLU A 18 9.73 7.52 -4.63
CA GLU A 18 9.42 8.85 -5.15
C GLU A 18 9.39 8.89 -6.68
N VAL A 19 10.34 8.26 -7.37
CA VAL A 19 10.36 8.18 -8.84
C VAL A 19 9.12 7.45 -9.34
N ALA A 20 8.78 6.29 -8.75
CA ALA A 20 7.59 5.54 -9.11
C ALA A 20 6.32 6.37 -8.90
N ALA A 21 6.18 7.01 -7.75
CA ALA A 21 5.00 7.81 -7.42
C ALA A 21 4.83 9.05 -8.31
N GLN A 22 5.92 9.62 -8.85
CA GLN A 22 5.89 10.82 -9.69
C GLN A 22 5.78 10.52 -11.18
N CYS A 23 6.48 9.49 -11.64
CA CYS A 23 6.68 9.22 -13.07
C CYS A 23 6.21 7.82 -13.50
N GLY A 24 5.67 7.02 -12.59
CA GLY A 24 5.25 5.64 -12.84
C GLY A 24 6.38 4.62 -12.68
N LEU A 25 6.00 3.35 -12.48
CA LEU A 25 6.95 2.25 -12.29
C LEU A 25 7.91 2.06 -13.48
N GLY A 26 7.44 2.32 -14.70
CA GLY A 26 8.27 2.23 -15.91
C GLY A 26 9.46 3.21 -15.92
N ALA A 27 9.35 4.33 -15.23
CA ALA A 27 10.41 5.34 -15.13
C ALA A 27 11.49 4.97 -14.10
N VAL A 28 11.24 4.01 -13.22
CA VAL A 28 12.20 3.59 -12.19
C VAL A 28 13.33 2.81 -12.86
N SER A 29 14.53 3.37 -12.84
CA SER A 29 15.76 2.72 -13.30
C SER A 29 16.88 2.99 -12.29
N ILE A 30 17.94 2.19 -12.34
CA ILE A 30 19.11 2.41 -11.46
C ILE A 30 19.67 3.83 -11.64
N GLY A 31 19.69 4.31 -12.90
CA GLY A 31 20.11 5.69 -13.20
C GLY A 31 19.19 6.74 -12.60
N ALA A 32 17.85 6.59 -12.75
CA ALA A 32 16.88 7.52 -12.19
C ALA A 32 16.94 7.55 -10.65
N ILE A 33 17.12 6.39 -10.02
CA ILE A 33 17.30 6.27 -8.56
C ILE A 33 18.57 7.01 -8.12
N ALA A 34 19.69 6.78 -8.82
CA ALA A 34 20.95 7.43 -8.50
C ALA A 34 20.86 8.96 -8.61
N VAL A 35 20.25 9.46 -9.70
CA VAL A 35 20.01 10.90 -9.90
C VAL A 35 19.15 11.47 -8.79
N LYS A 36 18.03 10.81 -8.47
CA LYS A 36 17.10 11.25 -7.43
C LYS A 36 17.76 11.28 -6.04
N ALA A 37 18.59 10.27 -5.73
CA ALA A 37 19.34 10.19 -4.48
C ALA A 37 20.53 11.14 -4.42
N GLY A 38 20.91 11.80 -5.52
CA GLY A 38 22.13 12.60 -5.63
C GLY A 38 23.42 11.79 -5.46
N ALA A 39 23.39 10.51 -5.87
CA ALA A 39 24.46 9.55 -5.65
C ALA A 39 25.12 9.10 -6.96
N PRO A 40 26.41 8.73 -6.94
CA PRO A 40 27.02 8.04 -8.08
C PRO A 40 26.29 6.71 -8.36
N ILE A 41 26.04 6.39 -9.64
CA ILE A 41 25.32 5.18 -10.05
C ILE A 41 25.98 3.88 -9.52
N GLY A 42 27.29 3.84 -9.43
CA GLY A 42 28.06 2.72 -8.86
C GLY A 42 27.71 2.44 -7.39
N SER A 43 27.28 3.47 -6.64
CA SER A 43 26.85 3.30 -5.25
C SER A 43 25.54 2.52 -5.12
N VAL A 44 24.67 2.57 -6.13
CA VAL A 44 23.43 1.78 -6.19
C VAL A 44 23.76 0.33 -6.52
N TYR A 45 24.54 0.08 -7.58
CA TYR A 45 24.97 -1.26 -8.00
C TYR A 45 25.74 -2.01 -6.89
N HIS A 46 26.45 -1.30 -6.03
CA HIS A 46 27.17 -1.91 -4.92
C HIS A 46 26.24 -2.45 -3.82
N ARG A 47 24.99 -2.02 -3.77
CA ARG A 47 24.00 -2.36 -2.72
C ARG A 47 22.83 -3.20 -3.19
N PHE A 48 22.53 -3.15 -4.45
CA PHE A 48 21.38 -3.85 -5.02
C PHE A 48 21.77 -4.56 -6.32
N ASP A 49 21.40 -5.84 -6.37
CA ASP A 49 21.70 -6.70 -7.50
C ASP A 49 20.87 -6.34 -8.74
N SER A 50 19.69 -5.76 -8.54
CA SER A 50 18.78 -5.43 -9.63
C SER A 50 17.80 -4.30 -9.27
N ARG A 51 17.19 -3.72 -10.31
CA ARG A 51 16.03 -2.82 -10.17
C ARG A 51 14.89 -3.50 -9.41
N SER A 52 14.59 -4.74 -9.72
CA SER A 52 13.53 -5.53 -9.08
C SER A 52 13.78 -5.72 -7.58
N ALA A 53 15.03 -5.91 -7.16
CA ALA A 53 15.38 -5.99 -5.74
C ALA A 53 15.10 -4.67 -5.00
N ILE A 54 15.35 -3.52 -5.63
CA ILE A 54 15.03 -2.21 -5.04
C ILE A 54 13.51 -2.03 -4.93
N LEU A 55 12.76 -2.34 -6.00
CA LEU A 55 11.31 -2.23 -6.02
C LEU A 55 10.64 -3.18 -5.01
N ALA A 56 11.16 -4.40 -4.84
CA ALA A 56 10.68 -5.34 -3.84
C ALA A 56 10.86 -4.80 -2.41
N ARG A 57 12.01 -4.22 -2.10
CA ARG A 57 12.27 -3.57 -0.80
C ARG A 57 11.41 -2.31 -0.62
N ALA A 58 11.17 -1.55 -1.68
CA ALA A 58 10.26 -0.40 -1.68
C ALA A 58 8.82 -0.84 -1.37
N TRP A 59 8.37 -1.90 -2.02
CA TRP A 59 7.05 -2.47 -1.78
C TRP A 59 6.90 -2.97 -0.33
N LEU A 60 7.87 -3.73 0.18
CA LEU A 60 7.87 -4.18 1.58
C LEU A 60 7.77 -3.02 2.56
N ARG A 61 8.55 -1.96 2.35
CA ARG A 61 8.52 -0.75 3.20
C ARG A 61 7.14 -0.11 3.23
N VAL A 62 6.55 0.08 2.05
CA VAL A 62 5.24 0.76 1.94
C VAL A 62 4.12 -0.13 2.47
N LYS A 63 4.14 -1.43 2.18
CA LYS A 63 3.14 -2.39 2.69
C LYS A 63 3.24 -2.55 4.20
N ALA A 64 4.43 -2.60 4.78
CA ALA A 64 4.59 -2.65 6.23
C ALA A 64 4.06 -1.36 6.91
N ASP A 65 4.32 -0.18 6.35
CA ASP A 65 3.76 1.08 6.86
C ASP A 65 2.22 1.09 6.75
N PHE A 66 1.67 0.61 5.64
CA PHE A 66 0.22 0.44 5.44
C PHE A 66 -0.36 -0.54 6.47
N ARG A 67 0.23 -1.72 6.64
CA ARG A 67 -0.26 -2.72 7.58
C ARG A 67 -0.29 -2.19 9.01
N LEU A 68 0.76 -1.50 9.44
CA LEU A 68 0.86 -0.95 10.78
C LEU A 68 -0.10 0.22 11.05
N ARG A 69 -0.47 0.97 10.02
CA ARG A 69 -1.25 2.21 10.18
C ARG A 69 -2.71 2.10 9.75
N VAL A 70 -3.02 1.17 8.86
CA VAL A 70 -4.37 0.96 8.31
C VAL A 70 -4.89 -0.41 8.70
N ALA A 71 -4.18 -1.48 8.36
CA ALA A 71 -4.67 -2.83 8.59
C ALA A 71 -4.72 -3.22 10.08
N ALA A 72 -4.03 -2.52 10.96
CA ALA A 72 -4.18 -2.69 12.41
C ALA A 72 -5.61 -2.39 12.91
N ASP A 73 -6.35 -1.50 12.24
CA ASP A 73 -7.75 -1.21 12.57
C ASP A 73 -8.70 -2.33 12.09
N TRP A 74 -8.32 -3.05 11.03
CA TRP A 74 -9.06 -4.23 10.56
C TRP A 74 -9.16 -5.31 11.65
N GLU A 75 -8.06 -5.51 12.40
CA GLU A 75 -8.02 -6.52 13.48
C GLU A 75 -9.03 -6.25 14.61
N ARG A 76 -9.43 -4.99 14.80
CA ARG A 76 -10.43 -4.61 15.81
C ARG A 76 -11.88 -4.81 15.38
N GLY A 77 -12.11 -5.18 14.12
CA GLY A 77 -13.45 -5.38 13.56
C GLY A 77 -14.23 -4.07 13.37
N ASP A 78 -13.61 -2.92 13.56
CA ASP A 78 -14.23 -1.61 13.28
C ASP A 78 -13.94 -1.23 11.82
N SER A 79 -14.85 -1.62 10.93
CA SER A 79 -14.71 -1.41 9.49
C SER A 79 -14.71 0.09 9.11
N TRP A 80 -15.42 0.94 9.87
CA TRP A 80 -15.37 2.37 9.59
C TRP A 80 -14.04 3.01 10.03
N ALA A 81 -13.55 2.67 11.22
CA ALA A 81 -12.23 3.13 11.66
C ALA A 81 -11.15 2.74 10.65
N ALA A 82 -11.27 1.54 10.08
CA ALA A 82 -10.38 1.05 9.03
C ALA A 82 -10.41 1.91 7.75
N VAL A 83 -11.61 2.32 7.28
CA VAL A 83 -11.77 3.23 6.13
C VAL A 83 -11.20 4.61 6.45
N ALA A 84 -11.49 5.16 7.63
CA ALA A 84 -10.96 6.44 8.08
C ALA A 84 -9.43 6.43 8.15
N ALA A 85 -8.84 5.36 8.71
CA ALA A 85 -7.40 5.18 8.77
C ALA A 85 -6.75 5.12 7.38
N LEU A 86 -7.40 4.49 6.39
CA LEU A 86 -6.94 4.50 5.01
C LEU A 86 -6.92 5.92 4.42
N LEU A 87 -7.99 6.70 4.61
CA LEU A 87 -8.04 8.09 4.14
C LEU A 87 -6.97 8.96 4.78
N ASP A 88 -6.81 8.86 6.09
CA ASP A 88 -5.80 9.60 6.84
C ASP A 88 -4.38 9.20 6.41
N TRP A 89 -4.15 7.91 6.18
CA TRP A 89 -2.88 7.43 5.65
C TRP A 89 -2.59 7.97 4.25
N CYS A 90 -3.57 7.96 3.35
CA CYS A 90 -3.40 8.50 2.00
C CYS A 90 -3.12 10.01 2.01
N ARG A 91 -3.73 10.77 2.94
CA ARG A 91 -3.46 12.21 3.12
C ARG A 91 -2.08 12.47 3.72
N ALA A 92 -1.70 11.69 4.73
CA ALA A 92 -0.41 11.84 5.42
C ALA A 92 0.77 11.29 4.60
N ARG A 93 0.54 10.29 3.75
CA ARG A 93 1.54 9.54 2.97
C ARG A 93 1.21 9.48 1.47
N PRO A 94 0.93 10.61 0.80
CA PRO A 94 0.45 10.59 -0.60
C PRO A 94 1.45 9.93 -1.57
N VAL A 95 2.74 10.00 -1.30
CA VAL A 95 3.80 9.35 -2.10
C VAL A 95 3.69 7.83 -1.99
N TYR A 96 3.50 7.30 -0.77
CA TYR A 96 3.31 5.87 -0.53
C TYR A 96 2.01 5.36 -1.15
N ALA A 97 0.92 6.11 -0.98
CA ALA A 97 -0.37 5.76 -1.58
C ALA A 97 -0.28 5.69 -3.12
N ARG A 98 0.37 6.66 -3.77
CA ARG A 98 0.60 6.63 -5.22
C ARG A 98 1.49 5.48 -5.65
N PHE A 99 2.54 5.16 -4.87
CA PHE A 99 3.40 4.02 -5.15
C PHE A 99 2.59 2.72 -5.16
N LEU A 100 1.74 2.47 -4.17
CA LEU A 100 0.90 1.27 -4.12
C LEU A 100 -0.07 1.20 -5.31
N LEU A 101 -0.71 2.30 -5.69
CA LEU A 101 -1.59 2.34 -6.86
C LEU A 101 -0.86 1.94 -8.16
N GLN A 102 0.41 2.31 -8.31
CA GLN A 102 1.23 1.90 -9.46
C GLN A 102 1.55 0.40 -9.43
N CYS A 103 1.63 -0.19 -8.23
CA CYS A 103 1.93 -1.60 -8.08
C CYS A 103 0.73 -2.52 -8.34
N GLU A 104 -0.52 -1.99 -8.34
CA GLU A 104 -1.72 -2.77 -8.63
C GLU A 104 -1.82 -3.15 -10.11
N ASP A 105 -1.38 -2.27 -11.00
CA ASP A 105 -1.56 -2.41 -12.45
C ASP A 105 -0.41 -3.18 -13.15
N TYR A 106 0.70 -3.46 -12.44
CA TYR A 106 1.89 -4.06 -13.05
C TYR A 106 2.54 -5.13 -12.17
N PRO A 107 3.02 -6.24 -12.74
CA PRO A 107 3.93 -7.14 -12.04
C PRO A 107 5.21 -6.37 -11.68
N VAL A 108 5.35 -6.03 -10.41
CA VAL A 108 6.43 -5.18 -9.91
C VAL A 108 7.77 -5.90 -9.92
N PHE A 109 7.75 -7.24 -9.93
CA PHE A 109 8.92 -8.07 -9.71
C PHE A 109 9.13 -9.03 -10.88
N ASP A 110 10.37 -9.07 -11.38
CA ASP A 110 10.83 -10.13 -12.28
C ASP A 110 11.04 -11.42 -11.49
N ALA A 111 11.05 -12.55 -12.19
CA ALA A 111 11.24 -13.88 -11.58
C ALA A 111 12.61 -14.11 -10.89
N ALA A 112 13.50 -13.13 -10.92
CA ALA A 112 14.91 -13.23 -10.46
C ALA A 112 15.17 -12.52 -9.12
N LEU A 113 14.24 -12.58 -8.16
CA LEU A 113 14.49 -12.11 -6.80
C LEU A 113 15.26 -13.15 -5.98
N ALA A 114 16.15 -12.67 -5.10
CA ALA A 114 16.80 -13.53 -4.13
C ALA A 114 15.76 -14.25 -3.24
N PRO A 115 15.98 -15.53 -2.85
CA PRO A 115 15.00 -16.33 -2.11
C PRO A 115 14.54 -15.70 -0.79
N ASP A 116 15.43 -15.03 -0.06
CA ASP A 116 15.13 -14.33 1.18
C ASP A 116 14.18 -13.13 0.96
N LEU A 117 14.37 -12.40 -0.12
CA LEU A 117 13.53 -11.27 -0.49
C LEU A 117 12.15 -11.76 -0.95
N HIS A 118 12.10 -12.86 -1.69
CA HIS A 118 10.84 -13.48 -2.10
C HIS A 118 10.04 -13.96 -0.87
N ALA A 119 10.68 -14.66 0.06
CA ALA A 119 10.06 -15.08 1.31
C ALA A 119 9.55 -13.90 2.15
N ALA A 120 10.27 -12.77 2.17
CA ALA A 120 9.83 -11.57 2.86
C ALA A 120 8.56 -10.95 2.24
N LEU A 121 8.45 -10.96 0.90
CA LEU A 121 7.26 -10.50 0.19
C LEU A 121 6.04 -11.37 0.49
N GLU A 122 6.21 -12.70 0.47
CA GLU A 122 5.15 -13.65 0.82
C GLU A 122 4.71 -13.49 2.28
N ALA A 123 5.65 -13.33 3.20
CA ALA A 123 5.36 -13.14 4.61
C ALA A 123 4.57 -11.84 4.88
N GLU A 124 4.93 -10.73 4.23
CA GLU A 124 4.20 -9.46 4.37
C GLU A 124 2.80 -9.55 3.77
N GLN A 125 2.64 -10.23 2.62
CA GLN A 125 1.32 -10.46 2.03
C GLN A 125 0.46 -11.34 2.95
N ALA A 126 0.99 -12.44 3.46
CA ALA A 126 0.27 -13.30 4.40
C ALA A 126 -0.14 -12.57 5.68
N ALA A 127 0.68 -11.64 6.17
CA ALA A 127 0.35 -10.82 7.33
C ALA A 127 -0.82 -9.86 7.06
N LEU A 128 -0.91 -9.28 5.86
CA LEU A 128 -2.04 -8.45 5.43
C LEU A 128 -3.32 -9.27 5.26
N ASP A 129 -3.22 -10.43 4.62
CA ASP A 129 -4.34 -11.35 4.44
C ASP A 129 -4.92 -11.79 5.79
N ALA A 130 -4.06 -12.09 6.76
CA ALA A 130 -4.48 -12.42 8.11
C ALA A 130 -5.19 -11.26 8.84
N CYS A 131 -4.81 -9.99 8.60
CA CYS A 131 -5.55 -8.83 9.12
C CYS A 131 -6.96 -8.78 8.52
N PHE A 132 -7.08 -8.99 7.21
CA PHE A 132 -8.38 -9.00 6.50
C PHE A 132 -9.28 -10.14 7.00
N GLU A 133 -8.73 -11.35 7.15
CA GLU A 133 -9.47 -12.51 7.68
C GLU A 133 -9.98 -12.26 9.10
N ARG A 134 -9.18 -11.66 9.98
CA ARG A 134 -9.63 -11.30 11.34
C ARG A 134 -10.78 -10.29 11.32
N CYS A 135 -10.75 -9.31 10.41
CA CYS A 135 -11.86 -8.39 10.21
C CYS A 135 -13.13 -9.14 9.77
N ALA A 136 -13.00 -10.05 8.82
CA ALA A 136 -14.11 -10.88 8.35
C ALA A 136 -14.72 -11.72 9.49
N LEU A 137 -13.87 -12.35 10.29
CA LEU A 137 -14.31 -13.13 11.45
C LEU A 137 -15.04 -12.27 12.50
N ALA A 138 -14.60 -11.05 12.75
CA ALA A 138 -15.26 -10.14 13.69
C ALA A 138 -16.66 -9.72 13.24
N MET A 139 -16.93 -9.74 11.93
CA MET A 139 -18.22 -9.36 11.35
C MET A 139 -19.18 -10.56 11.08
N GLN A 140 -18.79 -11.77 11.36
CA GLN A 140 -19.46 -13.03 10.98
C GLN A 140 -20.83 -13.30 11.67
N ALA A 141 -21.59 -12.33 12.07
CA ALA A 141 -22.79 -12.64 12.84
C ALA A 141 -23.97 -13.22 12.04
N LYS A 142 -24.10 -13.00 10.70
CA LYS A 142 -25.34 -13.37 9.97
C LYS A 142 -25.23 -13.60 8.46
N MET A 143 -24.04 -13.64 7.85
CA MET A 143 -23.86 -13.77 6.39
C MET A 143 -22.98 -14.96 6.03
N GLU A 144 -23.13 -15.49 4.81
CA GLU A 144 -22.19 -16.46 4.27
C GLU A 144 -20.80 -15.85 4.09
N ALA A 145 -19.75 -16.63 4.34
CA ALA A 145 -18.37 -16.16 4.31
C ALA A 145 -17.97 -15.48 2.99
N ALA A 146 -18.46 -15.97 1.84
CA ALA A 146 -18.21 -15.38 0.53
C ALA A 146 -18.82 -13.97 0.40
N GLN A 147 -20.02 -13.75 0.93
CA GLN A 147 -20.68 -12.44 0.92
C GLN A 147 -19.97 -11.45 1.83
N ILE A 148 -19.54 -11.88 3.02
CA ILE A 148 -18.76 -11.06 3.95
C ILE A 148 -17.45 -10.60 3.30
N ASN A 149 -16.72 -11.50 2.67
CA ASN A 149 -15.45 -11.17 2.02
C ASN A 149 -15.65 -10.17 0.87
N ALA A 150 -16.67 -10.35 0.03
CA ALA A 150 -16.98 -9.42 -1.06
C ALA A 150 -17.37 -8.03 -0.52
N MET A 151 -18.21 -7.99 0.52
CA MET A 151 -18.64 -6.77 1.18
C MET A 151 -17.46 -6.04 1.80
N LEU A 152 -16.64 -6.74 2.61
CA LEU A 152 -15.47 -6.16 3.25
C LEU A 152 -14.47 -5.63 2.24
N ARG A 153 -14.19 -6.40 1.18
CA ARG A 153 -13.31 -5.95 0.10
C ARG A 153 -13.82 -4.65 -0.50
N PHE A 154 -15.14 -4.56 -0.76
CA PHE A 154 -15.74 -3.34 -1.29
C PHE A 154 -15.59 -2.16 -0.33
N ILE A 155 -15.98 -2.32 0.95
CA ILE A 155 -15.96 -1.20 1.91
C ILE A 155 -14.54 -0.80 2.33
N LEU A 156 -13.61 -1.73 2.48
CA LEU A 156 -12.26 -1.45 2.99
C LEU A 156 -11.26 -1.05 1.90
N ILE A 157 -11.46 -1.52 0.66
CA ILE A 157 -10.47 -1.38 -0.40
C ILE A 157 -11.09 -0.79 -1.66
N ASP A 158 -11.97 -1.51 -2.36
CA ASP A 158 -12.37 -1.18 -3.73
C ASP A 158 -13.12 0.16 -3.80
N GLY A 159 -14.08 0.40 -2.92
CA GLY A 159 -14.83 1.64 -2.84
C GLY A 159 -13.97 2.86 -2.49
N PRO A 160 -13.23 2.82 -1.36
CA PRO A 160 -12.30 3.89 -1.02
C PRO A 160 -11.27 4.15 -2.12
N VAL A 161 -10.61 3.12 -2.66
CA VAL A 161 -9.59 3.27 -3.71
C VAL A 161 -10.20 3.90 -4.97
N ALA A 162 -11.37 3.43 -5.42
CA ALA A 162 -12.04 3.99 -6.60
C ALA A 162 -12.30 5.50 -6.44
N LEU A 163 -12.69 5.94 -5.25
CA LEU A 163 -13.03 7.34 -4.99
C LEU A 163 -11.78 8.23 -4.84
N ILE A 164 -10.70 7.72 -4.22
CA ILE A 164 -9.48 8.51 -3.99
C ILE A 164 -8.48 8.47 -5.15
N LYS A 165 -8.51 7.42 -5.99
CA LYS A 165 -7.56 7.21 -7.10
C LYS A 165 -7.40 8.46 -7.99
N PRO A 166 -8.46 9.17 -8.42
CA PRO A 166 -8.30 10.38 -9.23
C PRO A 166 -7.47 11.47 -8.56
N TYR A 167 -7.66 11.68 -7.27
CA TYR A 167 -6.90 12.68 -6.50
C TYR A 167 -5.44 12.31 -6.40
N LEU A 168 -5.14 11.05 -6.06
CA LEU A 168 -3.77 10.56 -5.96
C LEU A 168 -3.05 10.58 -7.31
N THR A 169 -3.72 10.16 -8.39
CA THR A 169 -3.15 10.12 -9.74
C THR A 169 -2.76 11.52 -10.24
N HIS A 170 -3.61 12.51 -9.95
CA HIS A 170 -3.36 13.90 -10.38
C HIS A 170 -2.61 14.74 -9.33
N ASN A 171 -2.13 14.13 -8.26
CA ASN A 171 -1.46 14.79 -7.14
C ASN A 171 -2.30 15.93 -6.51
N LEU A 172 -3.61 15.70 -6.40
CA LEU A 172 -4.56 16.62 -5.80
C LEU A 172 -4.82 16.25 -4.34
N PRO A 173 -5.16 17.23 -3.49
CA PRO A 173 -5.59 16.95 -2.11
C PRO A 173 -6.91 16.18 -2.11
N ILE A 174 -7.04 15.16 -1.25
CA ILE A 174 -8.27 14.40 -1.06
C ILE A 174 -9.23 15.28 -0.22
N PRO A 175 -10.36 15.75 -0.80
CA PRO A 175 -11.27 16.66 -0.10
C PRO A 175 -12.07 15.94 1.00
N ALA A 176 -12.54 16.70 2.01
CA ALA A 176 -13.34 16.14 3.11
C ALA A 176 -14.69 15.55 2.65
N SER A 177 -15.21 15.96 1.49
CA SER A 177 -16.43 15.36 0.92
C SER A 177 -16.28 13.86 0.62
N VAL A 178 -15.06 13.37 0.39
CA VAL A 178 -14.75 11.94 0.20
C VAL A 178 -15.12 11.16 1.45
N ASP A 179 -14.82 11.67 2.64
CA ASP A 179 -15.17 11.02 3.92
C ASP A 179 -16.68 10.86 4.07
N ALA A 180 -17.44 11.91 3.75
CA ALA A 180 -18.90 11.88 3.83
C ALA A 180 -19.52 10.86 2.86
N ILE A 181 -19.01 10.79 1.61
CA ILE A 181 -19.48 9.83 0.60
C ILE A 181 -19.16 8.40 1.05
N LEU A 182 -17.93 8.14 1.50
CA LEU A 182 -17.54 6.81 1.97
C LEU A 182 -18.29 6.41 3.23
N ARG A 183 -18.55 7.34 4.15
CA ARG A 183 -19.36 7.06 5.35
C ARG A 183 -20.78 6.66 4.96
N ALA A 184 -21.44 7.39 4.09
CA ALA A 184 -22.79 7.07 3.64
C ALA A 184 -22.84 5.71 2.91
N SER A 185 -21.84 5.43 2.06
CA SER A 185 -21.71 4.14 1.37
C SER A 185 -21.50 2.98 2.35
N HIS A 186 -20.57 3.15 3.31
CA HIS A 186 -20.27 2.18 4.36
C HIS A 186 -21.54 1.85 5.17
N ASP A 187 -22.25 2.88 5.67
CA ASP A 187 -23.42 2.69 6.51
C ASP A 187 -24.57 2.02 5.73
N ALA A 188 -24.74 2.34 4.44
CA ALA A 188 -25.73 1.69 3.59
C ALA A 188 -25.42 0.21 3.37
N VAL A 189 -24.17 -0.15 3.09
CA VAL A 189 -23.74 -1.55 2.88
C VAL A 189 -23.83 -2.34 4.18
N CYS A 190 -23.36 -1.80 5.29
CA CYS A 190 -23.45 -2.47 6.60
C CYS A 190 -24.90 -2.60 7.05
N GLY A 191 -25.75 -1.60 6.81
CA GLY A 191 -27.17 -1.65 7.11
C GLY A 191 -27.91 -2.72 6.30
N TRP A 192 -27.58 -2.90 5.02
CA TRP A 192 -28.12 -3.98 4.20
C TRP A 192 -27.71 -5.35 4.74
N ALA A 193 -26.48 -5.52 5.15
CA ALA A 193 -25.95 -6.79 5.67
C ALA A 193 -26.59 -7.25 7.00
N THR A 194 -27.25 -6.33 7.72
CA THR A 194 -27.90 -6.61 9.01
C THR A 194 -29.42 -6.75 8.92
N GLN A 195 -30.03 -6.58 7.72
CA GLN A 195 -31.47 -6.74 7.55
C GLN A 195 -31.81 -8.23 7.59
N PRO A 196 -32.83 -8.63 8.38
CA PRO A 196 -33.38 -9.98 8.30
C PRO A 196 -34.12 -10.15 6.96
N ASP A 197 -33.97 -11.31 6.34
CA ASP A 197 -34.77 -11.75 5.17
C ASP A 197 -36.28 -11.71 5.46
#